data_076190dda1d2d3f6f3da4a325a1a0346
#
_entry.id   076190dda1d2d3f6f3da4a325a1a0346
#
_cell.length_a   1.000
_cell.length_b   1.000
_cell.length_c   1.000
_cell.angle_alpha   90.00
_cell.angle_beta   90.00
_cell.angle_gamma   90.00
#
_symmetry.space_group_name_H-M   'P 1'
#
loop_
_entity.id
_entity.type
_entity.pdbx_description
1 polymer ?
#
loop_
_entity_poly.entity_id
_entity_poly.type
_entity_poly.pdbx_seq_one_letter_code
_entity_poly.pdbx_strand_id
1 'polypeptide(L)'
;MHTLMSLSTVPRCAFMLLTLAGSLPAVAQPTPSAFAAVAAKEAGAVVTASGLVFRSTAPGAGDSPAATDNVKVHYRGTLPDGKEFDSSIKRGEPATFPLNRVIPCWTEGLQRMRPGGKAVLTCPPEIAYGARGAGGVIPPNATLQFEVELISVLKP
;
A
#
# COMPACT_ATOMS: atom_id res chain seq x y z
N MET A 1 -49.98 -68.43 37.50
CA MET A 1 -49.00 -68.20 38.58
C MET A 1 -47.90 -67.32 38.00
N HIS A 2 -47.98 -66.07 38.32
CA HIS A 2 -46.97 -65.15 38.81
C HIS A 2 -45.55 -65.31 38.20
N THR A 3 -45.00 -64.30 37.53
CA THR A 3 -44.35 -63.25 38.22
C THR A 3 -43.85 -62.18 37.22
N LEU A 4 -44.28 -60.95 37.32
CA LEU A 4 -43.59 -59.69 37.45
C LEU A 4 -42.32 -59.50 36.61
N MET A 5 -42.40 -58.66 35.62
CA MET A 5 -42.00 -57.23 35.49
C MET A 5 -40.66 -56.89 36.09
N SER A 6 -39.76 -56.45 35.25
CA SER A 6 -38.82 -55.39 35.62
C SER A 6 -38.56 -54.50 34.41
N LEU A 7 -39.10 -53.29 34.46
CA LEU A 7 -38.71 -52.18 33.60
C LEU A 7 -37.31 -51.76 33.95
N SER A 8 -36.41 -51.79 32.97
CA SER A 8 -35.14 -51.13 33.10
C SER A 8 -35.13 -49.89 32.27
N THR A 9 -35.25 -48.77 32.94
CA THR A 9 -35.20 -47.43 32.41
C THR A 9 -33.76 -47.11 31.97
N VAL A 10 -33.54 -46.94 30.69
CA VAL A 10 -32.26 -46.46 30.12
C VAL A 10 -32.26 -44.95 30.19
N PRO A 11 -31.30 -44.28 30.84
CA PRO A 11 -31.19 -42.82 30.77
C PRO A 11 -30.65 -42.41 29.40
N ARG A 12 -31.38 -41.58 28.70
CA ARG A 12 -30.90 -40.88 27.51
C ARG A 12 -29.75 -39.96 27.93
N CYS A 13 -28.51 -40.36 27.62
CA CYS A 13 -27.39 -39.43 27.60
C CYS A 13 -27.58 -38.45 26.43
N ALA A 14 -27.96 -37.24 26.78
CA ALA A 14 -27.92 -36.12 25.86
C ALA A 14 -26.46 -35.82 25.53
N PHE A 15 -26.00 -36.21 24.37
CA PHE A 15 -24.76 -35.74 23.80
C PHE A 15 -24.90 -34.25 23.43
N MET A 16 -24.47 -33.41 24.33
CA MET A 16 -24.36 -31.99 24.09
C MET A 16 -23.12 -31.78 23.21
N LEU A 17 -23.33 -31.69 21.89
CA LEU A 17 -22.30 -31.25 20.94
C LEU A 17 -21.98 -29.77 21.23
N LEU A 18 -20.95 -29.56 21.99
CA LEU A 18 -20.33 -28.24 22.17
C LEU A 18 -19.58 -27.92 20.88
N THR A 19 -20.25 -27.22 19.96
CA THR A 19 -19.59 -26.63 18.80
C THR A 19 -18.71 -25.48 19.28
N LEU A 20 -17.44 -25.77 19.48
CA LEU A 20 -16.43 -24.76 19.66
C LEU A 20 -16.30 -24.03 18.31
N ALA A 21 -17.05 -22.94 18.13
CA ALA A 21 -16.80 -21.99 17.08
C ALA A 21 -15.47 -21.31 17.38
N GLY A 22 -14.40 -21.89 16.86
CA GLY A 22 -13.08 -21.26 16.87
C GLY A 22 -13.13 -20.03 15.99
N SER A 23 -13.35 -18.88 16.60
CA SER A 23 -13.11 -17.58 15.95
C SER A 23 -11.63 -17.52 15.63
N LEU A 24 -11.28 -17.70 14.37
CA LEU A 24 -9.95 -17.38 13.86
C LEU A 24 -9.69 -15.91 14.18
N PRO A 25 -8.55 -15.55 14.77
CA PRO A 25 -8.23 -14.14 14.93
C PRO A 25 -8.17 -13.52 13.53
N ALA A 26 -9.02 -12.53 13.29
CA ALA A 26 -8.91 -11.71 12.10
C ALA A 26 -7.50 -11.09 12.14
N VAL A 27 -6.65 -11.46 11.20
CA VAL A 27 -5.35 -10.80 11.02
C VAL A 27 -5.66 -9.35 10.70
N ALA A 28 -5.40 -8.47 11.67
CA ALA A 28 -5.61 -7.03 11.47
C ALA A 28 -4.76 -6.59 10.29
N GLN A 29 -5.41 -6.10 9.23
CA GLN A 29 -4.69 -5.50 8.11
C GLN A 29 -3.91 -4.29 8.64
N PRO A 30 -2.65 -4.11 8.22
CA PRO A 30 -1.86 -2.98 8.69
C PRO A 30 -2.59 -1.68 8.36
N THR A 31 -2.80 -0.84 9.37
CA THR A 31 -3.36 0.49 9.15
C THR A 31 -2.43 1.29 8.24
N PRO A 32 -2.94 2.25 7.45
CA PRO A 32 -2.10 3.06 6.57
C PRO A 32 -0.87 3.65 7.25
N SER A 33 -1.02 4.14 8.47
CA SER A 33 0.09 4.66 9.26
C SER A 33 1.09 3.58 9.69
N ALA A 34 0.64 2.37 9.97
CA ALA A 34 1.52 1.25 10.30
C ALA A 34 2.37 0.82 9.10
N PHE A 35 1.80 0.83 7.89
CA PHE A 35 2.54 0.54 6.67
C PHE A 35 3.64 1.57 6.41
N ALA A 36 3.32 2.86 6.52
CA ALA A 36 4.32 3.93 6.41
C ALA A 36 5.41 3.83 7.49
N ALA A 37 5.05 3.46 8.71
CA ALA A 37 6.00 3.26 9.79
C ALA A 37 6.96 2.08 9.56
N VAL A 38 6.50 1.03 8.90
CA VAL A 38 7.36 -0.09 8.47
C VAL A 38 8.32 0.37 7.37
N ALA A 39 7.80 1.05 6.35
CA ALA A 39 8.61 1.58 5.26
C ALA A 39 9.69 2.56 5.76
N ALA A 40 9.39 3.36 6.78
CA ALA A 40 10.32 4.29 7.39
C ALA A 40 11.52 3.62 8.08
N LYS A 41 11.41 2.35 8.42
CA LYS A 41 12.49 1.57 9.06
C LYS A 41 13.40 0.87 8.05
N GLU A 42 13.05 0.90 6.77
CA GLU A 42 13.89 0.29 5.75
C GLU A 42 15.22 1.06 5.60
N ALA A 43 16.29 0.33 5.30
CA ALA A 43 17.61 0.93 5.13
C ALA A 43 17.60 2.00 4.02
N GLY A 44 18.08 3.19 4.31
CA GLY A 44 18.11 4.32 3.39
C GLY A 44 16.79 5.09 3.25
N ALA A 45 15.77 4.75 4.04
CA ALA A 45 14.52 5.49 4.06
C ALA A 45 14.69 6.84 4.79
N VAL A 46 14.10 7.87 4.21
CA VAL A 46 14.04 9.23 4.78
C VAL A 46 12.57 9.62 4.91
N VAL A 47 12.16 10.00 6.10
CA VAL A 47 10.81 10.53 6.36
C VAL A 47 10.87 12.04 6.30
N THR A 48 10.04 12.64 5.46
CA THR A 48 9.97 14.10 5.32
C THR A 48 8.93 14.71 6.26
N ALA A 49 8.93 16.02 6.38
CA ALA A 49 7.97 16.75 7.21
C ALA A 49 6.50 16.54 6.75
N SER A 50 6.28 16.26 5.47
CA SER A 50 4.95 15.95 4.92
C SER A 50 4.47 14.52 5.22
N GLY A 51 5.34 13.69 5.78
CA GLY A 51 5.07 12.27 6.02
C GLY A 51 5.45 11.35 4.87
N LEU A 52 5.97 11.88 3.76
CA LEU A 52 6.52 11.06 2.68
C LEU A 52 7.68 10.21 3.22
N VAL A 53 7.63 8.91 2.96
CA VAL A 53 8.80 8.05 3.15
C VAL A 53 9.47 7.84 1.80
N PHE A 54 10.65 8.40 1.64
CA PHE A 54 11.46 8.35 0.43
C PHE A 54 12.64 7.40 0.62
N ARG A 55 12.81 6.45 -0.26
CA ARG A 55 13.96 5.55 -0.27
C ARG A 55 14.55 5.46 -1.67
N SER A 56 15.76 6.00 -1.84
CA SER A 56 16.51 5.84 -3.10
C SER A 56 17.04 4.43 -3.23
N THR A 57 16.77 3.78 -4.35
CA THR A 57 17.30 2.46 -4.69
C THR A 57 18.40 2.54 -5.75
N ALA A 58 18.42 3.62 -6.53
CA ALA A 58 19.51 3.97 -7.43
C ALA A 58 19.62 5.50 -7.53
N PRO A 59 20.81 6.08 -7.42
CA PRO A 59 20.94 7.52 -7.24
C PRO A 59 20.67 8.36 -8.49
N GLY A 60 20.90 7.83 -9.69
CA GLY A 60 20.84 8.60 -10.93
C GLY A 60 21.99 9.62 -11.05
N ALA A 61 21.93 10.47 -12.07
CA ALA A 61 22.90 11.52 -12.34
C ALA A 61 22.25 12.74 -12.99
N GLY A 62 22.87 13.92 -12.84
CA GLY A 62 22.37 15.19 -13.36
C GLY A 62 21.51 15.96 -12.36
N ASP A 63 20.78 16.92 -12.88
CA ASP A 63 19.97 17.83 -12.07
C ASP A 63 18.61 17.22 -11.73
N SER A 64 18.19 17.39 -10.48
CA SER A 64 16.84 17.06 -10.04
C SER A 64 15.80 17.97 -10.70
N PRO A 65 14.60 17.49 -10.98
CA PRO A 65 13.54 18.32 -11.56
C PRO A 65 13.08 19.39 -10.59
N ALA A 66 12.70 20.54 -11.14
CA ALA A 66 11.94 21.56 -10.42
C ALA A 66 10.44 21.23 -10.44
N ALA A 67 9.66 21.85 -9.54
CA ALA A 67 8.22 21.63 -9.45
C ALA A 67 7.47 22.02 -10.75
N THR A 68 8.03 22.87 -11.58
CA THR A 68 7.47 23.33 -12.86
C THR A 68 7.88 22.46 -14.05
N ASP A 69 8.82 21.55 -13.87
CA ASP A 69 9.31 20.69 -14.94
C ASP A 69 8.33 19.54 -15.24
N ASN A 70 8.44 19.00 -16.45
CA ASN A 70 7.81 17.73 -16.79
C ASN A 70 8.80 16.58 -16.53
N VAL A 71 8.31 15.46 -16.07
CA VAL A 71 9.12 14.26 -15.82
C VAL A 71 8.61 13.11 -16.65
N LYS A 72 9.55 12.38 -17.25
CA LYS A 72 9.29 11.11 -17.91
C LYS A 72 9.72 9.98 -16.99
N VAL A 73 8.77 9.12 -16.63
CA VAL A 73 8.98 8.09 -15.61
C VAL A 73 8.42 6.74 -16.01
N HIS A 74 9.05 5.68 -15.53
CA HIS A 74 8.38 4.42 -15.30
C HIS A 74 7.97 4.32 -13.84
N TYR A 75 6.78 3.78 -13.58
CA TYR A 75 6.31 3.62 -12.22
C TYR A 75 5.37 2.41 -12.07
N ARG A 76 5.27 1.95 -10.85
CA ARG A 76 4.32 0.94 -10.40
C ARG A 76 3.75 1.38 -9.07
N GLY A 77 2.44 1.53 -9.00
CA GLY A 77 1.72 1.89 -7.79
C GLY A 77 1.01 0.70 -7.17
N THR A 78 1.21 0.50 -5.87
CA THR A 78 0.61 -0.60 -5.10
C THR A 78 -0.03 -0.09 -3.82
N LEU A 79 -1.07 -0.81 -3.38
CA LEU A 79 -1.68 -0.66 -2.06
C LEU A 79 -0.87 -1.43 -1.01
N PRO A 80 -1.10 -1.19 0.31
CA PRO A 80 -0.40 -1.89 1.38
C PRO A 80 -0.54 -3.42 1.36
N ASP A 81 -1.59 -3.95 0.77
CA ASP A 81 -1.81 -5.38 0.55
C ASP A 81 -1.04 -5.95 -0.66
N GLY A 82 -0.27 -5.09 -1.37
CA GLY A 82 0.48 -5.46 -2.56
C GLY A 82 -0.32 -5.40 -3.86
N LYS A 83 -1.60 -5.06 -3.81
CA LYS A 83 -2.43 -4.93 -5.00
C LYS A 83 -1.97 -3.76 -5.85
N GLU A 84 -1.58 -4.03 -7.09
CA GLU A 84 -1.24 -3.01 -8.08
C GLU A 84 -2.51 -2.29 -8.56
N PHE A 85 -2.52 -0.97 -8.50
CA PHE A 85 -3.62 -0.15 -8.97
C PHE A 85 -3.28 0.59 -10.28
N ASP A 86 -2.00 0.83 -10.55
CA ASP A 86 -1.53 1.44 -11.79
C ASP A 86 -0.05 1.12 -12.05
N SER A 87 0.33 0.98 -13.34
CA SER A 87 1.71 0.70 -13.74
C SER A 87 1.96 1.09 -15.18
N SER A 88 2.93 1.97 -15.41
CA SER A 88 3.43 2.27 -16.74
C SER A 88 4.28 1.13 -17.30
N ILE A 89 4.93 0.38 -16.42
CA ILE A 89 5.75 -0.79 -16.78
C ILE A 89 4.85 -1.85 -17.44
N LYS A 90 3.68 -2.09 -16.87
CA LYS A 90 2.70 -3.04 -17.40
C LYS A 90 2.13 -2.61 -18.74
N ARG A 91 2.00 -1.31 -18.98
CA ARG A 91 1.58 -0.76 -20.27
C ARG A 91 2.69 -0.80 -21.33
N GLY A 92 3.95 -1.01 -20.93
CA GLY A 92 5.11 -1.11 -21.81
C GLY A 92 5.67 0.24 -22.27
N GLU A 93 5.18 1.34 -21.76
CA GLU A 93 5.62 2.69 -22.15
C GLU A 93 5.69 3.65 -20.96
N PRO A 94 6.71 4.52 -20.91
CA PRO A 94 6.84 5.50 -19.85
C PRO A 94 5.76 6.58 -19.96
N ALA A 95 5.39 7.14 -18.83
CA ALA A 95 4.46 8.25 -18.75
C ALA A 95 5.19 9.57 -18.52
N THR A 96 4.63 10.65 -19.06
CA THR A 96 5.15 12.01 -18.85
C THR A 96 4.12 12.83 -18.07
N PHE A 97 4.55 13.46 -17.00
CA PHE A 97 3.70 14.27 -16.14
C PHE A 97 4.34 15.62 -15.82
N PRO A 98 3.55 16.70 -15.80
CA PRO A 98 3.97 17.95 -15.18
C PRO A 98 3.97 17.79 -13.65
N LEU A 99 5.10 18.09 -12.98
CA LEU A 99 5.26 17.86 -11.54
C LEU A 99 4.31 18.71 -10.68
N ASN A 100 3.82 19.82 -11.20
CA ASN A 100 2.85 20.67 -10.50
C ASN A 100 1.39 20.21 -10.62
N ARG A 101 1.12 19.12 -11.33
CA ARG A 101 -0.22 18.57 -11.56
C ARG A 101 -0.37 17.11 -11.11
N VAL A 102 0.55 16.60 -10.35
CA VAL A 102 0.49 15.28 -9.73
C VAL A 102 0.20 15.39 -8.24
N ILE A 103 -0.01 14.28 -7.57
CA ILE A 103 -0.19 14.26 -6.11
C ILE A 103 1.03 14.89 -5.41
N PRO A 104 0.86 15.57 -4.27
CA PRO A 104 1.94 16.24 -3.55
C PRO A 104 3.11 15.31 -3.22
N CYS A 105 2.85 14.05 -2.92
CA CYS A 105 3.86 13.02 -2.72
C CYS A 105 4.85 12.91 -3.90
N TRP A 106 4.35 12.92 -5.12
CA TRP A 106 5.17 12.86 -6.33
C TRP A 106 5.91 14.16 -6.60
N THR A 107 5.24 15.31 -6.41
CA THR A 107 5.87 16.62 -6.55
C THR A 107 7.10 16.73 -5.63
N GLU A 108 6.97 16.29 -4.40
CA GLU A 108 8.08 16.30 -3.43
C GLU A 108 9.11 15.21 -3.72
N GLY A 109 8.66 13.97 -3.93
CA GLY A 109 9.53 12.80 -4.07
C GLY A 109 10.42 12.87 -5.31
N LEU A 110 9.86 13.26 -6.46
CA LEU A 110 10.60 13.34 -7.72
C LEU A 110 11.63 14.46 -7.73
N GLN A 111 11.42 15.55 -7.01
CA GLN A 111 12.42 16.61 -6.83
C GLN A 111 13.66 16.15 -6.02
N ARG A 112 13.56 15.00 -5.35
CA ARG A 112 14.69 14.36 -4.64
C ARG A 112 15.44 13.35 -5.50
N MET A 113 14.94 13.06 -6.70
CA MET A 113 15.51 12.11 -7.65
C MET A 113 16.35 12.85 -8.71
N ARG A 114 17.17 12.07 -9.41
CA ARG A 114 17.93 12.53 -10.58
C ARG A 114 17.63 11.60 -11.76
N PRO A 115 17.76 12.07 -13.00
CA PRO A 115 17.59 11.21 -14.17
C PRO A 115 18.40 9.92 -14.09
N GLY A 116 17.77 8.80 -14.45
CA GLY A 116 18.32 7.45 -14.31
C GLY A 116 18.19 6.87 -12.89
N GLY A 117 17.75 7.65 -11.91
CA GLY A 117 17.54 7.21 -10.53
C GLY A 117 16.26 6.41 -10.35
N LYS A 118 16.27 5.58 -9.31
CA LYS A 118 15.09 4.81 -8.88
C LYS A 118 14.84 5.03 -7.40
N ALA A 119 13.59 5.12 -7.03
CA ALA A 119 13.19 5.28 -5.64
C ALA A 119 11.85 4.59 -5.34
N VAL A 120 11.64 4.32 -4.08
CA VAL A 120 10.35 3.90 -3.53
C VAL A 120 9.80 5.07 -2.73
N LEU A 121 8.57 5.47 -3.07
CA LEU A 121 7.82 6.53 -2.40
C LEU A 121 6.66 5.88 -1.65
N THR A 122 6.61 6.02 -0.34
CA THR A 122 5.43 5.65 0.45
C THR A 122 4.70 6.91 0.84
N CYS A 123 3.51 7.05 0.28
CA CYS A 123 2.69 8.26 0.35
C CYS A 123 1.54 8.04 1.32
N PRO A 124 1.53 8.70 2.48
CA PRO A 124 0.33 8.72 3.31
C PRO A 124 -0.82 9.44 2.60
N PRO A 125 -2.08 9.18 2.98
CA PRO A 125 -3.24 9.69 2.28
C PRO A 125 -3.28 11.21 2.18
N GLU A 126 -2.75 11.93 3.14
CA GLU A 126 -2.75 13.40 3.21
C GLU A 126 -2.01 14.05 2.03
N ILE A 127 -1.04 13.36 1.45
CA ILE A 127 -0.27 13.81 0.29
C ILE A 127 -0.49 12.93 -0.96
N ALA A 128 -1.51 12.09 -0.91
CA ALA A 128 -1.98 11.25 -2.02
C ALA A 128 -3.43 11.60 -2.39
N TYR A 129 -4.36 10.68 -2.24
CA TYR A 129 -5.76 10.91 -2.63
C TYR A 129 -6.72 11.13 -1.45
N GLY A 130 -6.21 11.20 -0.22
CA GLY A 130 -6.97 11.56 0.98
C GLY A 130 -8.19 10.70 1.26
N ALA A 131 -9.17 11.32 1.89
CA ALA A 131 -10.44 10.66 2.25
C ALA A 131 -11.33 10.34 1.04
N ARG A 132 -11.06 10.90 -0.13
CA ARG A 132 -11.83 10.67 -1.34
C ARG A 132 -11.45 9.39 -2.07
N GLY A 133 -10.18 8.97 -2.00
CA GLY A 133 -9.65 7.92 -2.86
C GLY A 133 -9.66 8.30 -4.33
N ALA A 134 -9.52 7.35 -5.23
CA ALA A 134 -9.53 7.59 -6.67
C ALA A 134 -10.04 6.39 -7.47
N GLY A 135 -10.91 6.67 -8.45
CA GLY A 135 -11.28 5.75 -9.53
C GLY A 135 -11.83 4.38 -9.13
N GLY A 136 -12.33 4.20 -7.93
CA GLY A 136 -12.79 2.91 -7.41
C GLY A 136 -11.68 1.88 -7.16
N VAL A 137 -10.43 2.21 -7.46
CA VAL A 137 -9.26 1.33 -7.27
C VAL A 137 -8.43 1.73 -6.06
N ILE A 138 -8.44 3.01 -5.68
CA ILE A 138 -7.79 3.54 -4.48
C ILE A 138 -8.87 3.85 -3.45
N PRO A 139 -8.92 3.09 -2.34
CA PRO A 139 -9.91 3.33 -1.29
C PRO A 139 -9.64 4.65 -0.55
N PRO A 140 -10.65 5.17 0.17
CA PRO A 140 -10.48 6.31 1.06
C PRO A 140 -9.37 6.08 2.09
N ASN A 141 -8.59 7.12 2.36
CA ASN A 141 -7.51 7.11 3.36
C ASN A 141 -6.44 6.02 3.12
N ALA A 142 -6.17 5.69 1.86
CA ALA A 142 -5.17 4.71 1.50
C ALA A 142 -3.76 5.30 1.52
N THR A 143 -2.85 4.61 2.18
CA THR A 143 -1.41 4.80 1.97
C THR A 143 -1.01 4.11 0.69
N LEU A 144 -0.26 4.78 -0.16
CA LEU A 144 0.19 4.26 -1.45
C LEU A 144 1.69 4.05 -1.45
N GLN A 145 2.14 3.03 -2.18
CA GLN A 145 3.55 2.85 -2.46
C GLN A 145 3.78 2.92 -3.96
N PHE A 146 4.78 3.69 -4.36
CA PHE A 146 5.21 3.79 -5.75
C PHE A 146 6.68 3.41 -5.88
N GLU A 147 6.96 2.48 -6.77
CA GLU A 147 8.29 2.28 -7.31
C GLU A 147 8.41 3.16 -8.55
N VAL A 148 9.37 4.07 -8.56
CA VAL A 148 9.53 5.06 -9.63
C VAL A 148 10.95 5.04 -10.17
N GLU A 149 11.05 5.05 -11.49
CA GLU A 149 12.29 5.30 -12.21
C GLU A 149 12.16 6.61 -12.98
N LEU A 150 12.98 7.59 -12.65
CA LEU A 150 13.03 8.86 -13.37
C LEU A 150 13.90 8.72 -14.60
N ILE A 151 13.30 8.70 -15.78
CA ILE A 151 14.02 8.51 -17.05
C ILE A 151 14.67 9.81 -17.50
N SER A 152 13.89 10.89 -17.52
CA SER A 152 14.37 12.20 -17.96
C SER A 152 13.53 13.34 -17.38
N VAL A 153 14.14 14.51 -17.34
CA VAL A 153 13.50 15.79 -16.99
C VAL A 153 13.38 16.63 -18.24
N LEU A 154 12.17 17.10 -18.51
CA LEU A 154 11.85 17.95 -19.66
C LEU A 154 11.57 19.34 -19.11
N LYS A 155 12.42 20.27 -19.43
CA LYS A 155 12.24 21.69 -19.07
C LYS A 155 11.05 22.26 -19.86
N PRO A 156 10.27 23.19 -19.27
CA PRO A 156 9.16 23.85 -19.95
C PRO A 156 9.60 24.71 -21.12
#